data_7bb19056ad487412ea3cf99d10b20458
#
_entry.id   7bb19056ad487412ea3cf99d10b20458
#
_cell.length_a   1.000
_cell.length_b   1.000
_cell.length_c   1.000
_cell.angle_alpha   90.00
_cell.angle_beta   90.00
_cell.angle_gamma   90.00
#
_symmetry.space_group_name_H-M   'P 1'
#
loop_
_entity.id
_entity.type
_entity.pdbx_description
1 polymer ?
#
loop_
_entity_poly.entity_id
_entity_poly.type
_entity_poly.pdbx_seq_one_letter_code
_entity_poly.pdbx_strand_id
1 'polypeptide(L)'
;LASADITSDAVALKMKGFVFAPAEKLLVSTGSLEAPKPQVTDENTTAYTLTPSWNKVTGADYYEIEFNNMLYSTIRDTQLLFEDLRPETTCSFKVRAVNASGTSDWASVQVMTKSDPLEFAIRGLKGETSCPNQGGQGVNKLFNFDESDSWHTEWSTKAVPFDLVIDLKSVNQLDKFQYMPRQDGGNGTLKKGTVYYSMDKSEWTEAGTFEWTGGDVKTFVFEKRPTARYIKLAVTEAVGNFGSGRELYVFKVPGSESYIPGDINQDKLVDENDLTSYMNYTGLRRGDSDFEGYISKGDLNNNGLIDAYDISTVGIELETGVSSKKVPAVAGTIQVTPSKKVYNAGETVEIRVTGKG
;
A
#
# COMPACT_ATOMS: atom_id res chain seq x y z
N LEU A 1 6.53 -4.81 -24.69
CA LEU A 1 6.28 -5.79 -25.76
C LEU A 1 6.59 -5.12 -27.09
N ALA A 2 7.66 -5.56 -27.78
CA ALA A 2 7.95 -5.10 -29.11
C ALA A 2 6.94 -5.68 -30.08
N SER A 3 6.19 -4.85 -30.83
CA SER A 3 5.47 -5.29 -32.00
C SER A 3 6.51 -5.52 -33.09
N ALA A 4 6.72 -6.77 -33.52
CA ALA A 4 7.44 -7.05 -34.74
C ALA A 4 6.43 -7.13 -35.88
N ASP A 5 6.62 -6.37 -36.96
CA ASP A 5 5.92 -6.60 -38.22
C ASP A 5 6.37 -7.96 -38.76
N ILE A 6 5.54 -8.96 -38.56
CA ILE A 6 5.75 -10.30 -39.13
C ILE A 6 5.19 -10.27 -40.51
N THR A 7 6.06 -10.10 -41.52
CA THR A 7 5.72 -10.34 -42.92
C THR A 7 5.55 -11.83 -43.14
N SER A 8 4.76 -12.22 -44.16
CA SER A 8 4.15 -13.50 -44.44
C SER A 8 5.06 -14.75 -44.51
N ASP A 9 6.34 -14.62 -44.32
CA ASP A 9 7.26 -15.74 -44.27
C ASP A 9 7.54 -16.08 -42.79
N ALA A 10 6.81 -17.05 -42.28
CA ALA A 10 6.80 -17.48 -40.88
C ALA A 10 8.20 -17.73 -40.35
N VAL A 11 8.68 -16.83 -39.50
CA VAL A 11 9.88 -17.04 -38.72
C VAL A 11 9.44 -17.44 -37.31
N ALA A 12 9.72 -18.69 -36.93
CA ALA A 12 9.52 -19.13 -35.55
C ALA A 12 10.57 -18.50 -34.65
N LEU A 13 10.20 -17.48 -33.89
CA LEU A 13 11.06 -16.89 -32.86
C LEU A 13 10.97 -17.76 -31.59
N LYS A 14 12.05 -18.42 -31.23
CA LYS A 14 12.14 -19.18 -30.00
C LYS A 14 12.90 -18.35 -28.94
N MET A 15 12.16 -17.65 -28.12
CA MET A 15 12.73 -17.11 -26.88
C MET A 15 12.75 -18.20 -25.81
N LYS A 16 13.73 -18.19 -24.89
CA LYS A 16 13.88 -19.20 -23.85
C LYS A 16 12.61 -19.27 -23.01
N GLY A 17 11.82 -20.35 -23.20
CA GLY A 17 10.56 -20.57 -22.51
C GLY A 17 9.28 -20.23 -23.29
N PHE A 18 9.35 -19.68 -24.51
CA PHE A 18 8.19 -19.38 -25.32
C PHE A 18 8.28 -20.05 -26.69
N VAL A 19 7.21 -20.72 -27.08
CA VAL A 19 7.06 -21.30 -28.43
C VAL A 19 5.95 -20.56 -29.14
N PHE A 20 6.26 -19.81 -30.18
CA PHE A 20 5.24 -19.20 -31.03
C PHE A 20 4.75 -20.23 -32.04
N ALA A 21 3.44 -20.43 -32.12
CA ALA A 21 2.86 -21.26 -33.14
C ALA A 21 3.01 -20.61 -34.54
N PRO A 22 3.19 -21.39 -35.63
CA PRO A 22 3.22 -20.84 -36.97
C PRO A 22 1.94 -20.07 -37.32
N ALA A 23 2.06 -19.02 -38.09
CA ALA A 23 0.96 -18.13 -38.46
C ALA A 23 -0.23 -18.83 -39.17
N GLU A 24 -0.03 -20.01 -39.72
CA GLU A 24 -1.06 -20.82 -40.41
C GLU A 24 -2.22 -21.30 -39.50
N LYS A 25 -2.11 -21.13 -38.15
CA LYS A 25 -3.18 -21.43 -37.19
C LYS A 25 -3.91 -20.23 -36.63
N LEU A 26 -3.62 -19.04 -37.08
CA LEU A 26 -4.41 -17.86 -36.77
C LEU A 26 -5.72 -17.93 -37.56
N LEU A 27 -6.77 -18.43 -36.91
CA LEU A 27 -8.13 -18.36 -37.45
C LEU A 27 -8.51 -16.88 -37.54
N VAL A 28 -8.56 -16.39 -38.78
CA VAL A 28 -9.06 -15.03 -39.04
C VAL A 28 -10.56 -15.02 -38.79
N SER A 29 -10.96 -14.54 -37.64
CA SER A 29 -12.34 -14.16 -37.38
C SER A 29 -12.60 -12.87 -38.13
N THR A 30 -13.50 -12.91 -39.12
CA THR A 30 -13.86 -11.74 -39.96
C THR A 30 -14.88 -10.81 -39.33
N GLY A 31 -15.18 -10.98 -38.06
CA GLY A 31 -16.13 -10.15 -37.32
C GLY A 31 -15.45 -9.09 -36.45
N SER A 32 -16.00 -7.89 -36.44
CA SER A 32 -15.65 -6.86 -35.45
C SER A 32 -15.96 -7.38 -34.05
N LEU A 33 -14.98 -7.34 -33.13
CA LEU A 33 -15.22 -7.70 -31.75
C LEU A 33 -16.07 -6.64 -31.07
N GLU A 34 -17.08 -7.08 -30.31
CA GLU A 34 -17.80 -6.18 -29.41
C GLU A 34 -16.90 -5.75 -28.25
N ALA A 35 -17.06 -4.51 -27.81
CA ALA A 35 -16.40 -4.04 -26.61
C ALA A 35 -16.94 -4.80 -25.37
N PRO A 36 -16.08 -5.26 -24.47
CA PRO A 36 -16.52 -5.82 -23.19
C PRO A 36 -17.37 -4.80 -22.40
N LYS A 37 -18.13 -5.28 -21.41
CA LYS A 37 -18.90 -4.42 -20.49
C LYS A 37 -18.31 -4.57 -19.11
N PRO A 38 -17.34 -3.73 -18.74
CA PRO A 38 -16.72 -3.80 -17.42
C PRO A 38 -17.68 -3.34 -16.32
N GLN A 39 -17.61 -4.01 -15.19
CA GLN A 39 -18.33 -3.66 -13.99
C GLN A 39 -17.47 -3.91 -12.75
N VAL A 40 -17.69 -3.11 -11.72
CA VAL A 40 -17.13 -3.29 -10.39
C VAL A 40 -18.27 -3.14 -9.39
N THR A 41 -18.44 -4.13 -8.53
CA THR A 41 -19.47 -4.10 -7.50
C THR A 41 -18.89 -3.68 -6.16
N ASP A 42 -19.77 -3.24 -5.25
CA ASP A 42 -19.35 -2.88 -3.90
C ASP A 42 -18.75 -4.07 -3.13
N GLU A 43 -19.21 -5.29 -3.42
CA GLU A 43 -18.68 -6.53 -2.83
C GLU A 43 -17.27 -6.85 -3.32
N ASN A 44 -16.94 -6.42 -4.54
CA ASN A 44 -15.64 -6.63 -5.19
C ASN A 44 -14.68 -5.44 -4.99
N THR A 45 -15.01 -4.56 -4.06
CA THR A 45 -14.23 -3.36 -3.72
C THR A 45 -13.93 -3.36 -2.23
N THR A 46 -12.65 -3.25 -1.87
CA THR A 46 -12.20 -3.01 -0.50
C THR A 46 -11.42 -1.71 -0.41
N ALA A 47 -10.80 -1.41 0.71
CA ALA A 47 -9.86 -0.29 0.85
C ALA A 47 -8.58 -0.52 0.03
N TYR A 48 -8.20 -1.78 -0.20
CA TYR A 48 -6.90 -2.16 -0.76
C TYR A 48 -6.99 -3.05 -1.99
N THR A 49 -8.18 -3.47 -2.40
CA THR A 49 -8.35 -4.39 -3.55
C THR A 49 -9.55 -4.00 -4.40
N LEU A 50 -9.45 -4.31 -5.69
CA LEU A 50 -10.52 -4.23 -6.67
C LEU A 50 -10.52 -5.48 -7.53
N THR A 51 -11.72 -6.03 -7.80
CA THR A 51 -11.89 -7.14 -8.75
C THR A 51 -12.89 -6.75 -9.84
N PRO A 52 -12.46 -5.96 -10.84
CA PRO A 52 -13.28 -5.70 -12.02
C PRO A 52 -13.62 -7.00 -12.75
N SER A 53 -14.83 -7.08 -13.29
CA SER A 53 -15.29 -8.17 -14.12
C SER A 53 -15.94 -7.64 -15.39
N TRP A 54 -16.03 -8.48 -16.42
CA TRP A 54 -16.68 -8.14 -17.69
C TRP A 54 -17.32 -9.38 -18.33
N ASN A 55 -18.21 -9.16 -19.29
CA ASN A 55 -18.81 -10.26 -20.04
C ASN A 55 -17.82 -10.91 -20.98
N LYS A 56 -17.95 -12.22 -21.17
CA LYS A 56 -17.22 -12.91 -22.23
C LYS A 56 -17.65 -12.38 -23.60
N VAL A 57 -16.67 -12.03 -24.45
CA VAL A 57 -16.88 -11.56 -25.81
C VAL A 57 -16.70 -12.73 -26.79
N THR A 58 -17.70 -12.97 -27.63
CA THR A 58 -17.65 -14.04 -28.62
C THR A 58 -16.56 -13.73 -29.64
N GLY A 59 -15.67 -14.69 -29.90
CA GLY A 59 -14.58 -14.54 -30.85
C GLY A 59 -13.33 -13.86 -30.32
N ALA A 60 -13.32 -13.50 -29.03
CA ALA A 60 -12.11 -13.03 -28.38
C ALA A 60 -11.19 -14.20 -28.00
N ASP A 61 -9.90 -14.06 -28.28
CA ASP A 61 -8.85 -15.00 -27.87
C ASP A 61 -8.35 -14.67 -26.44
N TYR A 62 -8.29 -13.38 -26.13
CA TYR A 62 -7.89 -12.84 -24.82
C TYR A 62 -8.36 -11.39 -24.67
N TYR A 63 -8.07 -10.79 -23.52
CA TYR A 63 -8.36 -9.39 -23.21
C TYR A 63 -7.07 -8.64 -22.91
N GLU A 64 -7.08 -7.36 -23.24
CA GLU A 64 -6.11 -6.38 -22.75
C GLU A 64 -6.80 -5.46 -21.77
N ILE A 65 -6.09 -5.15 -20.71
CA ILE A 65 -6.58 -4.30 -19.61
C ILE A 65 -5.60 -3.15 -19.42
N GLU A 66 -6.12 -1.94 -19.29
CA GLU A 66 -5.38 -0.80 -18.81
C GLU A 66 -5.92 -0.44 -17.41
N PHE A 67 -5.09 -0.59 -16.39
CA PHE A 67 -5.42 -0.24 -15.02
C PHE A 67 -4.46 0.83 -14.51
N ASN A 68 -4.99 2.01 -14.16
CA ASN A 68 -4.20 3.17 -13.73
C ASN A 68 -3.00 3.45 -14.65
N ASN A 69 -3.24 3.41 -15.97
CA ASN A 69 -2.26 3.58 -17.05
C ASN A 69 -1.24 2.43 -17.21
N MET A 70 -1.38 1.33 -16.48
CA MET A 70 -0.59 0.11 -16.70
C MET A 70 -1.33 -0.86 -17.61
N LEU A 71 -0.65 -1.39 -18.62
CA LEU A 71 -1.22 -2.33 -19.59
C LEU A 71 -0.93 -3.78 -19.18
N TYR A 72 -1.98 -4.57 -19.07
CA TYR A 72 -1.96 -6.02 -18.88
C TYR A 72 -2.49 -6.69 -20.15
N SER A 73 -1.76 -7.63 -20.70
CA SER A 73 -2.15 -8.34 -21.92
C SER A 73 -2.27 -9.84 -21.71
N THR A 74 -2.91 -10.51 -22.67
CA THR A 74 -3.11 -11.97 -22.66
C THR A 74 -3.96 -12.51 -21.52
N ILE A 75 -4.84 -11.67 -20.95
CA ILE A 75 -5.80 -12.10 -19.93
C ILE A 75 -6.90 -12.92 -20.59
N ARG A 76 -7.15 -14.13 -20.09
CA ARG A 76 -8.16 -15.06 -20.64
C ARG A 76 -9.40 -15.18 -19.76
N ASP A 77 -9.28 -14.80 -18.51
CA ASP A 77 -10.39 -14.70 -17.59
C ASP A 77 -11.25 -13.47 -17.87
N THR A 78 -12.42 -13.41 -17.29
CA THR A 78 -13.35 -12.28 -17.38
C THR A 78 -13.44 -11.48 -16.09
N GLN A 79 -12.44 -11.61 -15.25
CA GLN A 79 -12.19 -10.81 -14.05
C GLN A 79 -10.71 -10.79 -13.75
N LEU A 80 -10.27 -9.76 -13.03
CA LEU A 80 -8.88 -9.65 -12.58
C LEU A 80 -8.85 -8.97 -11.21
N LEU A 81 -8.11 -9.55 -10.26
CA LEU A 81 -7.88 -8.96 -8.95
C LEU A 81 -6.70 -7.99 -9.03
N PHE A 82 -6.91 -6.78 -8.53
CA PHE A 82 -5.87 -5.79 -8.25
C PHE A 82 -5.77 -5.62 -6.75
N GLU A 83 -4.59 -5.82 -6.23
CA GLU A 83 -4.25 -5.73 -4.80
C GLU A 83 -3.35 -4.51 -4.54
N ASP A 84 -3.04 -4.28 -3.28
CA ASP A 84 -2.12 -3.24 -2.83
C ASP A 84 -2.52 -1.81 -3.23
N LEU A 85 -3.82 -1.57 -3.38
CA LEU A 85 -4.34 -0.24 -3.68
C LEU A 85 -4.33 0.63 -2.41
N ARG A 86 -4.54 1.92 -2.58
CA ARG A 86 -4.72 2.85 -1.46
C ARG A 86 -6.21 3.07 -1.17
N PRO A 87 -6.58 3.27 0.09
CA PRO A 87 -7.93 3.70 0.45
C PRO A 87 -8.32 5.01 -0.24
N GLU A 88 -9.63 5.21 -0.45
CA GLU A 88 -10.24 6.43 -1.00
C GLU A 88 -9.57 6.94 -2.28
N THR A 89 -9.05 6.01 -3.09
CA THR A 89 -8.34 6.33 -4.33
C THR A 89 -9.19 5.94 -5.54
N THR A 90 -9.35 6.88 -6.46
CA THR A 90 -10.06 6.62 -7.73
C THR A 90 -9.14 5.84 -8.66
N CYS A 91 -9.59 4.65 -9.05
CA CYS A 91 -8.93 3.77 -10.00
C CYS A 91 -9.64 3.82 -11.36
N SER A 92 -8.85 3.84 -12.44
CA SER A 92 -9.35 3.76 -13.80
C SER A 92 -9.08 2.36 -14.35
N PHE A 93 -10.14 1.66 -14.73
CA PHE A 93 -10.08 0.36 -15.37
C PHE A 93 -10.62 0.44 -16.79
N LYS A 94 -9.87 -0.08 -17.76
CA LYS A 94 -10.29 -0.23 -19.14
C LYS A 94 -10.02 -1.65 -19.59
N VAL A 95 -10.88 -2.17 -20.46
CA VAL A 95 -10.72 -3.50 -21.02
C VAL A 95 -11.15 -3.51 -22.49
N ARG A 96 -10.42 -4.26 -23.30
CA ARG A 96 -10.81 -4.56 -24.69
C ARG A 96 -10.59 -6.02 -25.02
N ALA A 97 -11.37 -6.53 -25.96
CA ALA A 97 -11.24 -7.87 -26.50
C ALA A 97 -10.23 -7.87 -27.65
N VAL A 98 -9.48 -8.96 -27.79
CA VAL A 98 -8.46 -9.13 -28.82
C VAL A 98 -8.58 -10.50 -29.48
N ASN A 99 -8.42 -10.55 -30.81
CA ASN A 99 -8.23 -11.78 -31.56
C ASN A 99 -7.25 -11.55 -32.72
N ALA A 100 -7.05 -12.57 -33.54
CA ALA A 100 -6.15 -12.50 -34.68
C ALA A 100 -6.54 -11.42 -35.72
N SER A 101 -7.80 -10.99 -35.78
CA SER A 101 -8.30 -9.97 -36.71
C SER A 101 -8.17 -8.54 -36.18
N GLY A 102 -7.89 -8.36 -34.91
CA GLY A 102 -7.74 -7.05 -34.29
C GLY A 102 -8.31 -6.94 -32.87
N THR A 103 -8.64 -5.72 -32.48
CA THR A 103 -9.11 -5.40 -31.16
C THR A 103 -10.49 -4.76 -31.20
N SER A 104 -11.28 -4.92 -30.15
CA SER A 104 -12.47 -4.09 -29.93
C SER A 104 -12.09 -2.68 -29.49
N ASP A 105 -13.07 -1.80 -29.44
CA ASP A 105 -12.94 -0.55 -28.70
C ASP A 105 -12.70 -0.83 -27.22
N TRP A 106 -12.08 0.16 -26.54
CA TRP A 106 -11.92 0.14 -25.10
C TRP A 106 -13.25 0.46 -24.40
N ALA A 107 -13.61 -0.35 -23.43
CA ALA A 107 -14.66 -0.02 -22.49
C ALA A 107 -14.05 0.28 -21.12
N SER A 108 -14.58 1.26 -20.41
CA SER A 108 -13.98 1.76 -19.17
C SER A 108 -14.99 1.89 -18.04
N VAL A 109 -14.49 1.78 -16.81
CA VAL A 109 -15.17 2.13 -15.57
C VAL A 109 -14.20 2.80 -14.62
N GLN A 110 -14.67 3.77 -13.85
CA GLN A 110 -13.93 4.34 -12.72
C GLN A 110 -14.61 3.90 -11.43
N VAL A 111 -13.80 3.59 -10.44
CA VAL A 111 -14.26 3.16 -9.12
C VAL A 111 -13.30 3.70 -8.06
N MET A 112 -13.84 4.05 -6.91
CA MET A 112 -13.06 4.48 -5.76
C MET A 112 -12.96 3.33 -4.77
N THR A 113 -11.76 3.05 -4.28
CA THR A 113 -11.53 2.11 -3.17
C THR A 113 -12.23 2.59 -1.90
N LYS A 114 -12.61 1.67 -1.03
CA LYS A 114 -13.25 2.03 0.26
C LYS A 114 -12.26 2.75 1.18
N SER A 115 -12.77 3.44 2.18
CA SER A 115 -11.96 4.00 3.27
C SER A 115 -11.45 2.89 4.19
N ASP A 116 -10.29 3.11 4.80
CA ASP A 116 -9.81 2.32 5.93
C ASP A 116 -9.84 3.21 7.19
N PRO A 117 -10.65 2.90 8.19
CA PRO A 117 -10.68 3.66 9.45
C PRO A 117 -9.35 3.71 10.19
N LEU A 118 -8.42 2.78 9.89
CA LEU A 118 -7.11 2.66 10.53
C LEU A 118 -5.94 3.06 9.62
N GLU A 119 -6.19 3.65 8.45
CA GLU A 119 -5.14 4.03 7.48
C GLU A 119 -4.02 4.87 8.10
N PHE A 120 -4.37 5.81 8.99
CA PHE A 120 -3.40 6.69 9.65
C PHE A 120 -3.03 6.26 11.06
N ALA A 121 -3.43 5.05 11.48
CA ALA A 121 -3.01 4.48 12.75
C ALA A 121 -1.53 4.07 12.70
N ILE A 122 -0.77 4.54 13.68
CA ILE A 122 0.66 4.24 13.79
C ILE A 122 0.82 2.79 14.26
N ARG A 123 1.60 2.00 13.53
CA ARG A 123 1.84 0.57 13.83
C ARG A 123 3.16 0.36 14.56
N GLY A 124 3.30 -0.80 15.19
CA GLY A 124 4.53 -1.20 15.86
C GLY A 124 4.81 -0.48 17.19
N LEU A 125 3.79 0.15 17.77
CA LEU A 125 3.88 0.85 19.07
C LEU A 125 4.34 -0.11 20.16
N LYS A 126 4.94 0.46 21.21
CA LYS A 126 5.28 -0.26 22.44
C LYS A 126 4.78 0.50 23.65
N GLY A 127 4.17 -0.23 24.58
CA GLY A 127 3.66 0.32 25.82
C GLY A 127 4.46 -0.13 27.03
N GLU A 128 4.53 0.76 28.01
CA GLU A 128 5.04 0.48 29.35
C GLU A 128 4.03 1.00 30.38
N THR A 129 3.86 0.28 31.48
CA THR A 129 3.01 0.72 32.58
C THR A 129 3.79 0.80 33.86
N SER A 130 3.44 1.77 34.75
CA SER A 130 4.02 1.91 36.07
C SER A 130 3.53 0.84 37.06
N CYS A 131 2.62 -0.03 36.67
CA CYS A 131 2.07 -1.11 37.47
C CYS A 131 2.25 -2.48 36.78
N PRO A 132 2.26 -3.60 37.52
CA PRO A 132 2.39 -4.92 36.96
C PRO A 132 1.22 -5.29 36.01
N ASN A 133 1.50 -6.11 35.03
CA ASN A 133 0.49 -6.66 34.14
C ASN A 133 0.09 -8.06 34.58
N GLN A 134 -1.15 -8.42 34.30
CA GLN A 134 -1.64 -9.79 34.47
C GLN A 134 -0.90 -10.73 33.52
N GLY A 135 -0.55 -11.93 34.01
CA GLY A 135 0.11 -12.94 33.20
C GLY A 135 -0.67 -13.25 31.91
N GLY A 136 -0.01 -13.23 30.77
CA GLY A 136 -0.61 -13.44 29.45
C GLY A 136 -1.39 -12.23 28.91
N GLN A 137 -1.54 -11.14 29.67
CA GLN A 137 -2.28 -9.92 29.29
C GLN A 137 -1.38 -8.66 29.40
N GLY A 138 -0.18 -8.75 28.83
CA GLY A 138 0.80 -7.67 28.84
C GLY A 138 0.34 -6.43 28.05
N VAL A 139 0.87 -5.25 28.42
CA VAL A 139 0.45 -3.95 27.88
C VAL A 139 0.59 -3.82 26.35
N ASN A 140 1.50 -4.57 25.73
CA ASN A 140 1.67 -4.52 24.27
C ASN A 140 0.49 -5.14 23.50
N LYS A 141 -0.44 -5.80 24.18
CA LYS A 141 -1.71 -6.23 23.59
C LYS A 141 -2.64 -5.07 23.22
N LEU A 142 -2.40 -3.88 23.73
CA LEU A 142 -3.08 -2.64 23.30
C LEU A 142 -2.62 -2.15 21.91
N PHE A 143 -1.58 -2.75 21.31
CA PHE A 143 -0.91 -2.21 20.13
C PHE A 143 -0.62 -3.27 19.06
N ASN A 144 -1.28 -4.42 19.15
CA ASN A 144 -1.05 -5.53 18.23
C ASN A 144 -2.06 -5.62 17.08
N PHE A 145 -3.07 -4.74 17.05
CA PHE A 145 -4.17 -4.72 16.08
C PHE A 145 -5.01 -6.02 16.09
N ASP A 146 -5.06 -6.70 17.26
CA ASP A 146 -5.89 -7.87 17.49
C ASP A 146 -6.93 -7.58 18.59
N GLU A 147 -8.11 -7.16 18.18
CA GLU A 147 -9.22 -6.82 19.07
C GLU A 147 -9.79 -8.04 19.84
N SER A 148 -9.35 -9.26 19.51
CA SER A 148 -9.80 -10.47 20.17
C SER A 148 -9.12 -10.72 21.52
N ASP A 149 -7.95 -10.10 21.75
CA ASP A 149 -7.22 -10.19 23.01
C ASP A 149 -7.30 -8.88 23.83
N SER A 150 -6.62 -8.82 24.96
CA SER A 150 -6.65 -7.63 25.80
C SER A 150 -5.48 -7.53 26.75
N TRP A 151 -5.10 -6.29 27.05
CA TRP A 151 -4.28 -5.94 28.19
C TRP A 151 -5.09 -5.88 29.48
N HIS A 152 -4.49 -6.26 30.62
CA HIS A 152 -5.01 -6.01 31.95
C HIS A 152 -3.86 -5.86 32.96
N THR A 153 -4.01 -4.92 33.92
CA THR A 153 -3.13 -4.86 35.09
C THR A 153 -3.32 -6.07 35.97
N GLU A 154 -2.35 -6.38 36.83
CA GLU A 154 -2.43 -7.54 37.73
C GLU A 154 -3.71 -7.53 38.57
N TRP A 155 -4.40 -8.67 38.67
CA TRP A 155 -5.70 -8.78 39.32
C TRP A 155 -5.61 -8.72 40.86
N SER A 156 -4.44 -9.07 41.43
CA SER A 156 -4.23 -9.13 42.86
C SER A 156 -4.03 -7.74 43.49
N THR A 157 -3.68 -6.72 42.70
CA THR A 157 -3.28 -5.40 43.17
C THR A 157 -4.03 -4.29 42.46
N LYS A 158 -4.58 -3.34 43.22
CA LYS A 158 -5.18 -2.14 42.65
C LYS A 158 -4.09 -1.30 41.96
N ALA A 159 -4.31 -0.92 40.72
CA ALA A 159 -3.32 -0.25 39.89
C ALA A 159 -3.42 1.27 39.95
N VAL A 160 -4.64 1.81 40.05
CA VAL A 160 -4.90 3.27 40.00
C VAL A 160 -4.37 3.97 41.24
N PRO A 161 -3.64 5.11 41.13
CA PRO A 161 -3.23 5.76 39.88
C PRO A 161 -2.04 5.07 39.24
N PHE A 162 -1.96 5.15 37.87
CA PHE A 162 -0.83 4.60 37.13
C PHE A 162 -0.57 5.40 35.84
N ASP A 163 0.63 5.27 35.33
CA ASP A 163 1.01 5.79 34.02
C ASP A 163 1.03 4.65 32.96
N LEU A 164 0.46 4.93 31.79
CA LEU A 164 0.66 4.18 30.57
C LEU A 164 1.47 5.04 29.61
N VAL A 165 2.70 4.65 29.32
CA VAL A 165 3.61 5.33 28.39
C VAL A 165 3.68 4.56 27.09
N ILE A 166 3.50 5.25 25.96
CA ILE A 166 3.49 4.69 24.61
C ILE A 166 4.69 5.26 23.86
N ASP A 167 5.57 4.39 23.36
CA ASP A 167 6.64 4.73 22.41
C ASP A 167 6.10 4.54 20.98
N LEU A 168 6.02 5.61 20.23
CA LEU A 168 5.57 5.64 18.85
C LEU A 168 6.64 5.16 17.86
N LYS A 169 7.84 4.80 18.34
CA LYS A 169 9.02 4.39 17.59
C LYS A 169 9.65 5.46 16.71
N SER A 170 8.88 6.40 16.24
CA SER A 170 9.32 7.56 15.45
C SER A 170 8.60 8.82 15.90
N VAL A 171 9.11 9.96 15.49
CA VAL A 171 8.47 11.26 15.70
C VAL A 171 7.32 11.41 14.73
N ASN A 172 6.12 11.67 15.26
CA ASN A 172 4.90 11.83 14.46
C ASN A 172 4.16 13.10 14.91
N GLN A 173 3.46 13.74 13.95
CA GLN A 173 2.48 14.76 14.28
C GLN A 173 1.16 14.08 14.63
N LEU A 174 0.68 14.26 15.87
CA LEU A 174 -0.44 13.53 16.43
C LEU A 174 -1.77 14.19 16.08
N ASP A 175 -2.74 13.37 15.66
CA ASP A 175 -4.12 13.81 15.43
C ASP A 175 -5.02 13.41 16.62
N LYS A 176 -5.11 12.13 16.89
CA LYS A 176 -5.95 11.56 17.94
C LYS A 176 -5.43 10.21 18.39
N PHE A 177 -5.97 9.70 19.49
CA PHE A 177 -5.96 8.26 19.75
C PHE A 177 -7.37 7.74 20.04
N GLN A 178 -7.59 6.47 19.80
CA GLN A 178 -8.80 5.75 20.14
C GLN A 178 -8.46 4.63 21.10
N TYR A 179 -9.07 4.66 22.26
CA TYR A 179 -8.97 3.60 23.26
C TYR A 179 -10.23 2.73 23.17
N MET A 180 -10.03 1.44 23.01
CA MET A 180 -11.07 0.43 22.95
C MET A 180 -11.14 -0.33 24.27
N PRO A 181 -12.14 -0.04 25.13
CA PRO A 181 -12.34 -0.75 26.38
C PRO A 181 -12.68 -2.22 26.13
N ARG A 182 -12.74 -3.01 27.21
CA ARG A 182 -13.38 -4.31 27.18
C ARG A 182 -14.86 -4.16 26.80
N GLN A 183 -15.42 -5.14 26.07
CA GLN A 183 -16.80 -5.09 25.58
C GLN A 183 -17.84 -4.89 26.67
N ASP A 184 -17.58 -5.44 27.88
CA ASP A 184 -18.46 -5.35 29.03
C ASP A 184 -18.33 -4.03 29.80
N GLY A 185 -17.38 -3.15 29.41
CA GLY A 185 -17.07 -1.94 30.17
C GLY A 185 -16.63 -2.23 31.62
N GLY A 186 -16.17 -3.46 31.87
CA GLY A 186 -15.84 -3.98 33.19
C GLY A 186 -14.54 -3.48 33.77
N ASN A 187 -14.00 -4.25 34.72
CA ASN A 187 -12.79 -3.88 35.47
C ASN A 187 -11.64 -3.46 34.55
N GLY A 188 -11.02 -2.33 34.90
CA GLY A 188 -9.89 -1.77 34.19
C GLY A 188 -10.27 -0.75 33.10
N THR A 189 -11.55 -0.59 32.75
CA THR A 189 -11.97 0.46 31.81
C THR A 189 -11.54 1.83 32.32
N LEU A 190 -10.75 2.57 31.53
CA LEU A 190 -10.20 3.88 31.91
C LEU A 190 -11.33 4.91 31.97
N LYS A 191 -11.32 5.76 33.01
CA LYS A 191 -12.36 6.76 33.27
C LYS A 191 -11.86 8.18 33.25
N LYS A 192 -10.77 8.46 34.00
CA LYS A 192 -10.19 9.81 34.07
C LYS A 192 -8.68 9.77 34.04
N GLY A 193 -8.11 10.80 33.49
CA GLY A 193 -6.68 10.99 33.45
C GLY A 193 -6.26 12.22 32.69
N THR A 194 -4.95 12.42 32.66
CA THR A 194 -4.31 13.48 31.87
C THR A 194 -3.42 12.87 30.83
N VAL A 195 -3.46 13.42 29.61
CA VAL A 195 -2.63 13.03 28.50
C VAL A 195 -1.47 13.98 28.34
N TYR A 196 -0.28 13.44 28.23
CA TYR A 196 0.96 14.18 27.99
C TYR A 196 1.63 13.66 26.72
N TYR A 197 2.47 14.49 26.11
CA TYR A 197 3.36 14.09 25.02
C TYR A 197 4.80 14.53 25.29
N SER A 198 5.76 13.86 24.65
CA SER A 198 7.19 14.12 24.80
C SER A 198 7.97 13.73 23.55
N MET A 199 9.14 14.36 23.36
CA MET A 199 10.12 13.97 22.33
C MET A 199 11.12 12.93 22.85
N ASP A 200 11.43 12.93 24.13
CA ASP A 200 12.58 12.24 24.73
C ASP A 200 12.24 11.43 26.00
N LYS A 201 10.95 11.42 26.42
CA LYS A 201 10.47 10.73 27.62
C LYS A 201 10.93 11.38 28.96
N SER A 202 11.65 12.51 28.90
CA SER A 202 12.10 13.25 30.08
C SER A 202 11.25 14.48 30.35
N GLU A 203 11.03 15.31 29.35
CA GLU A 203 10.20 16.49 29.41
C GLU A 203 8.79 16.18 28.85
N TRP A 204 7.76 16.43 29.67
CA TRP A 204 6.38 16.14 29.37
C TRP A 204 5.53 17.39 29.24
N THR A 205 4.84 17.56 28.12
CA THR A 205 3.89 18.65 27.91
C THR A 205 2.47 18.09 27.99
N GLU A 206 1.60 18.75 28.72
CA GLU A 206 0.19 18.38 28.83
C GLU A 206 -0.54 18.65 27.52
N ALA A 207 -1.24 17.62 27.02
CA ALA A 207 -2.11 17.71 25.84
C ALA A 207 -3.57 17.99 26.23
N GLY A 208 -3.98 17.57 27.43
CA GLY A 208 -5.34 17.74 27.93
C GLY A 208 -5.74 16.61 28.88
N THR A 209 -7.01 16.61 29.29
CA THR A 209 -7.59 15.61 30.18
C THR A 209 -8.70 14.82 29.50
N PHE A 210 -8.96 13.62 29.99
CA PHE A 210 -10.12 12.85 29.57
C PHE A 210 -10.99 12.47 30.77
N GLU A 211 -12.30 12.44 30.51
CA GLU A 211 -13.31 11.88 31.41
C GLU A 211 -14.31 11.07 30.62
N TRP A 212 -14.29 9.75 30.80
CA TRP A 212 -15.05 8.80 29.99
C TRP A 212 -15.99 7.95 30.83
N THR A 213 -17.12 7.55 30.21
CA THR A 213 -18.12 6.64 30.78
C THR A 213 -18.47 5.55 29.78
N GLY A 214 -18.95 4.40 30.25
CA GLY A 214 -19.40 3.29 29.41
C GLY A 214 -18.27 2.49 28.73
N GLY A 215 -18.65 1.48 27.99
CA GLY A 215 -17.76 0.51 27.30
C GLY A 215 -17.51 0.81 25.81
N ASP A 216 -17.99 1.93 25.28
CA ASP A 216 -17.78 2.31 23.89
C ASP A 216 -16.34 2.75 23.63
N VAL A 217 -15.93 2.73 22.37
CA VAL A 217 -14.63 3.29 21.94
C VAL A 217 -14.54 4.76 22.35
N LYS A 218 -13.41 5.13 22.96
CA LYS A 218 -13.13 6.47 23.44
C LYS A 218 -12.13 7.16 22.52
N THR A 219 -12.39 8.39 22.16
CA THR A 219 -11.48 9.19 21.35
C THR A 219 -10.95 10.37 22.15
N PHE A 220 -9.62 10.54 22.14
CA PHE A 220 -8.94 11.75 22.58
C PHE A 220 -8.34 12.45 21.38
N VAL A 221 -8.64 13.73 21.18
CA VAL A 221 -8.13 14.54 20.05
C VAL A 221 -6.99 15.42 20.56
N PHE A 222 -5.88 15.44 19.85
CA PHE A 222 -4.78 16.37 20.10
C PHE A 222 -5.06 17.71 19.39
N GLU A 223 -5.80 18.60 20.06
CA GLU A 223 -6.25 19.88 19.50
C GLU A 223 -5.12 20.71 18.84
N LYS A 224 -3.92 20.68 19.43
CA LYS A 224 -2.74 21.40 18.93
C LYS A 224 -1.91 20.60 17.92
N ARG A 225 -2.31 19.37 17.64
CA ARG A 225 -1.57 18.46 16.74
C ARG A 225 -0.05 18.45 17.01
N PRO A 226 0.38 18.16 18.24
CA PRO A 226 1.80 18.24 18.60
C PRO A 226 2.62 17.20 17.82
N THR A 227 3.90 17.52 17.64
CA THR A 227 4.90 16.56 17.17
C THR A 227 5.52 15.88 18.38
N ALA A 228 5.49 14.55 18.42
CA ALA A 228 5.98 13.78 19.57
C ALA A 228 6.45 12.38 19.17
N ARG A 229 7.31 11.80 20.02
CA ARG A 229 7.68 10.38 19.96
C ARG A 229 7.01 9.56 21.06
N TYR A 230 6.63 10.19 22.17
CA TYR A 230 6.03 9.50 23.31
C TYR A 230 4.70 10.15 23.70
N ILE A 231 3.75 9.30 24.11
CA ILE A 231 2.50 9.71 24.74
C ILE A 231 2.46 9.08 26.14
N LYS A 232 1.94 9.80 27.12
CA LYS A 232 1.69 9.27 28.46
C LYS A 232 0.25 9.56 28.87
N LEU A 233 -0.45 8.53 29.30
CA LEU A 233 -1.74 8.61 29.96
C LEU A 233 -1.50 8.44 31.47
N ALA A 234 -1.63 9.51 32.24
CA ALA A 234 -1.63 9.46 33.68
C ALA A 234 -3.06 9.20 34.19
N VAL A 235 -3.37 7.92 34.41
CA VAL A 235 -4.71 7.45 34.73
C VAL A 235 -4.99 7.64 36.22
N THR A 236 -6.05 8.40 36.58
CA THR A 236 -6.45 8.71 37.95
C THR A 236 -7.72 7.99 38.37
N GLU A 237 -8.58 7.57 37.43
CA GLU A 237 -9.74 6.75 37.73
C GLU A 237 -9.93 5.67 36.65
N ALA A 238 -10.29 4.45 37.08
CA ALA A 238 -10.69 3.35 36.21
C ALA A 238 -11.65 2.41 36.96
N VAL A 239 -12.44 1.64 36.21
CA VAL A 239 -13.40 0.70 36.82
C VAL A 239 -12.67 -0.33 37.68
N GLY A 240 -13.12 -0.49 38.91
CA GLY A 240 -12.52 -1.41 39.87
C GLY A 240 -11.10 -1.05 40.31
N ASN A 241 -10.56 0.13 39.94
CA ASN A 241 -9.19 0.58 40.17
C ASN A 241 -8.12 -0.29 39.49
N PHE A 242 -8.42 -0.84 38.33
CA PHE A 242 -7.49 -1.58 37.45
C PHE A 242 -7.25 -0.80 36.17
N GLY A 243 -6.37 -1.29 35.30
CA GLY A 243 -6.23 -0.87 33.91
C GLY A 243 -6.48 -2.03 32.98
N SER A 244 -7.23 -1.81 31.91
CA SER A 244 -7.41 -2.80 30.84
C SER A 244 -7.82 -2.14 29.52
N GLY A 245 -7.76 -2.86 28.42
CA GLY A 245 -8.24 -2.43 27.12
C GLY A 245 -7.98 -3.53 26.08
N ARG A 246 -8.78 -3.53 25.02
CA ARG A 246 -8.56 -4.40 23.87
C ARG A 246 -7.51 -3.81 22.95
N GLU A 247 -7.69 -2.55 22.57
CA GLU A 247 -6.77 -1.85 21.67
C GLU A 247 -6.64 -0.36 22.03
N LEU A 248 -5.53 0.23 21.62
CA LEU A 248 -5.32 1.67 21.63
C LEU A 248 -4.63 2.08 20.33
N TYR A 249 -5.40 2.63 19.41
CA TYR A 249 -4.91 3.14 18.13
C TYR A 249 -4.48 4.60 18.28
N VAL A 250 -3.25 4.91 17.91
CA VAL A 250 -2.76 6.30 17.83
C VAL A 250 -2.69 6.70 16.38
N PHE A 251 -3.31 7.82 16.02
CA PHE A 251 -3.38 8.30 14.64
C PHE A 251 -2.46 9.51 14.46
N LYS A 252 -1.69 9.50 13.38
CA LYS A 252 -0.95 10.66 12.90
C LYS A 252 -1.84 11.55 12.03
N VAL A 253 -1.47 12.82 11.93
CA VAL A 253 -2.13 13.76 11.01
C VAL A 253 -1.87 13.31 9.57
N PRO A 254 -2.90 13.12 8.74
CA PRO A 254 -2.72 12.77 7.34
C PRO A 254 -1.80 13.76 6.61
N GLY A 255 -0.82 13.24 5.88
CA GLY A 255 0.12 14.06 5.13
C GLY A 255 1.12 14.88 5.97
N SER A 256 1.18 14.64 7.28
CA SER A 256 2.11 15.34 8.19
C SER A 256 3.56 14.86 8.06
N GLU A 257 3.79 13.74 7.40
CA GLU A 257 5.14 13.31 7.06
C GLU A 257 5.70 14.27 6.02
N SER A 258 6.84 14.87 6.32
CA SER A 258 7.62 15.62 5.35
C SER A 258 8.25 14.61 4.38
N TYR A 259 7.41 14.08 3.48
CA TYR A 259 7.86 13.15 2.45
C TYR A 259 8.45 13.93 1.28
N ILE A 260 9.71 13.65 1.00
CA ILE A 260 10.36 14.07 -0.22
C ILE A 260 10.34 12.86 -1.16
N PRO A 261 9.67 12.93 -2.32
CA PRO A 261 9.66 11.82 -3.26
C PRO A 261 11.07 11.38 -3.61
N GLY A 262 11.38 10.10 -3.43
CA GLY A 262 12.70 9.55 -3.67
C GLY A 262 13.65 9.52 -2.47
N ASP A 263 13.41 10.31 -1.43
CA ASP A 263 14.19 10.30 -0.17
C ASP A 263 13.77 9.10 0.70
N ILE A 264 14.24 7.92 0.35
CA ILE A 264 13.84 6.69 1.05
C ILE A 264 14.64 6.46 2.32
N ASN A 265 15.83 7.07 2.42
CA ASN A 265 16.69 6.99 3.60
C ASN A 265 16.37 8.04 4.68
N GLN A 266 15.49 9.00 4.37
CA GLN A 266 14.99 10.04 5.27
C GLN A 266 16.05 11.06 5.73
N ASP A 267 17.08 11.30 4.93
CA ASP A 267 18.11 12.29 5.24
C ASP A 267 17.77 13.71 4.73
N LYS A 268 16.63 13.88 4.06
CA LYS A 268 16.09 15.10 3.47
C LYS A 268 16.79 15.55 2.19
N LEU A 269 17.61 14.73 1.63
CA LEU A 269 18.20 14.88 0.32
C LEU A 269 17.68 13.76 -0.58
N VAL A 270 17.66 13.97 -1.86
CA VAL A 270 17.45 12.91 -2.85
C VAL A 270 18.77 12.79 -3.61
N ASP A 271 19.52 11.73 -3.34
CA ASP A 271 20.85 11.53 -3.92
C ASP A 271 21.17 10.05 -4.17
N GLU A 272 22.42 9.73 -4.52
CA GLU A 272 22.86 8.36 -4.79
C GLU A 272 22.73 7.42 -3.58
N ASN A 273 22.66 7.96 -2.35
CA ASN A 273 22.47 7.16 -1.15
C ASN A 273 21.02 6.62 -1.10
N ASP A 274 20.06 7.35 -1.66
CA ASP A 274 18.70 6.86 -1.78
C ASP A 274 18.61 5.69 -2.75
N LEU A 275 19.27 5.76 -3.91
CA LEU A 275 19.33 4.63 -4.85
C LEU A 275 19.90 3.38 -4.17
N THR A 276 20.96 3.56 -3.38
CA THR A 276 21.53 2.46 -2.59
C THR A 276 20.54 1.92 -1.55
N SER A 277 19.83 2.82 -0.88
CA SER A 277 18.81 2.46 0.14
C SER A 277 17.61 1.74 -0.47
N TYR A 278 17.14 2.17 -1.64
CA TYR A 278 16.09 1.49 -2.39
C TYR A 278 16.42 0.02 -2.67
N MET A 279 17.68 -0.30 -2.95
CA MET A 279 18.14 -1.68 -3.17
C MET A 279 17.82 -2.61 -1.98
N ASN A 280 17.85 -2.07 -0.75
CA ASN A 280 17.55 -2.83 0.46
C ASN A 280 16.05 -3.14 0.61
N TYR A 281 15.20 -2.37 -0.04
CA TYR A 281 13.74 -2.49 0.05
C TYR A 281 13.11 -3.08 -1.22
N THR A 282 13.90 -3.37 -2.24
CA THR A 282 13.42 -3.96 -3.50
C THR A 282 12.71 -5.29 -3.26
N GLY A 283 11.50 -5.40 -3.78
CA GLY A 283 10.65 -6.58 -3.65
C GLY A 283 9.71 -6.55 -2.46
N LEU A 284 9.81 -5.56 -1.55
CA LEU A 284 8.83 -5.36 -0.48
C LEU A 284 7.48 -5.01 -1.07
N ARG A 285 6.44 -5.60 -0.52
CA ARG A 285 5.04 -5.44 -0.93
C ARG A 285 4.22 -4.84 0.18
N ARG A 286 3.16 -4.15 -0.19
CA ARG A 286 2.15 -3.71 0.77
C ARG A 286 1.60 -4.92 1.53
N GLY A 287 1.56 -4.81 2.86
CA GLY A 287 1.25 -5.93 3.75
C GLY A 287 2.48 -6.57 4.39
N ASP A 288 3.67 -6.38 3.83
CA ASP A 288 4.90 -6.76 4.51
C ASP A 288 5.16 -5.79 5.68
N SER A 289 5.63 -6.30 6.81
CA SER A 289 5.86 -5.49 8.02
C SER A 289 6.82 -4.31 7.79
N ASP A 290 7.76 -4.47 6.87
CA ASP A 290 8.80 -3.48 6.57
C ASP A 290 8.38 -2.50 5.46
N PHE A 291 7.30 -2.79 4.72
CA PHE A 291 6.76 -1.89 3.71
C PHE A 291 5.99 -0.71 4.31
N GLU A 292 5.42 -0.88 5.49
CA GLU A 292 4.56 0.11 6.13
C GLU A 292 5.32 1.39 6.56
N GLY A 293 4.58 2.47 6.77
CA GLY A 293 5.15 3.74 7.20
C GLY A 293 5.88 4.49 6.09
N TYR A 294 7.10 4.93 6.36
CA TYR A 294 7.85 5.78 5.41
C TYR A 294 8.28 5.01 4.15
N ILE A 295 8.61 3.74 4.25
CA ILE A 295 9.04 2.92 3.10
C ILE A 295 7.94 2.81 2.05
N SER A 296 6.68 2.74 2.46
CA SER A 296 5.54 2.75 1.52
C SER A 296 5.48 4.01 0.64
N LYS A 297 6.12 5.10 1.05
CA LYS A 297 6.22 6.33 0.27
C LYS A 297 7.22 6.21 -0.88
N GLY A 298 8.13 5.24 -0.79
CA GLY A 298 9.06 4.90 -1.87
C GLY A 298 8.40 4.22 -3.07
N ASP A 299 7.19 3.68 -2.91
CA ASP A 299 6.35 3.23 -4.01
C ASP A 299 5.79 4.45 -4.77
N LEU A 300 6.57 4.93 -5.74
CA LEU A 300 6.32 6.20 -6.42
C LEU A 300 5.18 6.13 -7.44
N ASN A 301 4.89 4.94 -7.96
CA ASN A 301 3.76 4.69 -8.86
C ASN A 301 2.52 4.12 -8.17
N ASN A 302 2.59 3.87 -6.85
CA ASN A 302 1.50 3.31 -6.04
C ASN A 302 1.01 1.93 -6.49
N ASN A 303 1.90 1.10 -7.02
CA ASN A 303 1.54 -0.27 -7.42
C ASN A 303 1.59 -1.27 -6.26
N GLY A 304 1.96 -0.83 -5.05
CA GLY A 304 2.08 -1.66 -3.86
C GLY A 304 3.37 -2.48 -3.78
N LEU A 305 4.38 -2.14 -4.56
CA LEU A 305 5.65 -2.86 -4.65
C LEU A 305 6.80 -1.84 -4.79
N ILE A 306 7.87 -2.02 -4.04
CA ILE A 306 9.12 -1.32 -4.31
C ILE A 306 9.88 -2.08 -5.39
N ASP A 307 9.98 -1.53 -6.59
CA ASP A 307 10.55 -2.21 -7.73
C ASP A 307 11.49 -1.35 -8.59
N ALA A 308 11.87 -1.88 -9.74
CA ALA A 308 12.78 -1.20 -10.67
C ALA A 308 12.19 0.13 -11.21
N TYR A 309 10.87 0.28 -11.22
CA TYR A 309 10.25 1.54 -11.65
C TYR A 309 10.58 2.67 -10.67
N ASP A 310 10.45 2.42 -9.37
CA ASP A 310 10.70 3.42 -8.33
C ASP A 310 12.17 3.84 -8.33
N ILE A 311 13.07 2.85 -8.39
CA ILE A 311 14.51 3.08 -8.46
C ILE A 311 14.88 3.88 -9.71
N SER A 312 14.34 3.51 -10.88
CA SER A 312 14.64 4.21 -12.12
C SER A 312 14.08 5.63 -12.15
N THR A 313 12.93 5.84 -11.50
CA THR A 313 12.31 7.17 -11.38
C THR A 313 13.23 8.11 -10.59
N VAL A 314 13.76 7.67 -9.46
CA VAL A 314 14.73 8.44 -8.67
C VAL A 314 16.02 8.67 -9.46
N GLY A 315 16.53 7.65 -10.15
CA GLY A 315 17.74 7.76 -10.98
C GLY A 315 17.60 8.79 -12.11
N ILE A 316 16.46 8.82 -12.80
CA ILE A 316 16.16 9.80 -13.85
C ILE A 316 16.07 11.21 -13.25
N GLU A 317 15.44 11.36 -12.09
CA GLU A 317 15.34 12.65 -11.41
C GLU A 317 16.71 13.21 -11.00
N LEU A 318 17.58 12.36 -10.49
CA LEU A 318 18.97 12.73 -10.14
C LEU A 318 19.78 13.13 -11.38
N GLU A 319 19.64 12.40 -12.49
CA GLU A 319 20.40 12.66 -13.70
C GLU A 319 19.92 13.92 -14.44
N THR A 320 18.61 14.17 -14.44
CA THR A 320 17.99 15.24 -15.23
C THR A 320 17.68 16.49 -14.44
N GLY A 321 17.63 16.41 -13.10
CA GLY A 321 17.16 17.50 -12.21
C GLY A 321 15.67 17.82 -12.40
N VAL A 322 14.91 16.98 -13.09
CA VAL A 322 13.49 17.17 -13.38
C VAL A 322 12.69 16.18 -12.53
N SER A 323 11.92 16.69 -11.58
CA SER A 323 10.98 15.88 -10.80
C SER A 323 10.03 15.11 -11.70
N SER A 324 9.98 13.79 -11.54
CA SER A 324 9.17 12.84 -12.33
C SER A 324 7.65 13.09 -12.28
N LYS A 325 7.19 14.08 -11.54
CA LYS A 325 5.77 14.47 -11.49
C LYS A 325 5.17 14.87 -12.83
N LYS A 326 6.01 15.04 -13.86
CA LYS A 326 5.61 15.19 -15.26
C LYS A 326 6.71 14.65 -16.16
N VAL A 327 6.80 13.33 -16.30
CA VAL A 327 7.37 12.82 -17.55
C VAL A 327 6.27 12.99 -18.61
N PRO A 328 6.39 13.93 -19.56
CA PRO A 328 5.60 13.82 -20.77
C PRO A 328 5.93 12.44 -21.32
N ALA A 329 4.94 11.71 -21.79
CA ALA A 329 5.19 10.52 -22.58
C ALA A 329 6.12 10.94 -23.71
N VAL A 330 7.42 10.74 -23.54
CA VAL A 330 8.37 10.94 -24.62
C VAL A 330 8.04 9.82 -25.58
N ALA A 331 7.48 10.17 -26.73
CA ALA A 331 7.31 9.27 -27.83
C ALA A 331 8.71 8.87 -28.34
N GLY A 332 9.38 8.06 -27.55
CA GLY A 332 10.64 7.45 -27.92
C GLY A 332 10.36 6.27 -28.82
N THR A 333 10.96 6.22 -29.98
CA THR A 333 10.97 5.02 -30.80
C THR A 333 12.01 4.06 -30.24
N ILE A 334 11.56 2.96 -29.65
CA ILE A 334 12.45 1.84 -29.32
C ILE A 334 12.68 1.03 -30.60
N GLN A 335 13.91 0.99 -31.07
CA GLN A 335 14.30 0.11 -32.17
C GLN A 335 14.92 -1.15 -31.59
N VAL A 336 14.27 -2.28 -31.87
CA VAL A 336 14.77 -3.61 -31.50
C VAL A 336 15.38 -4.24 -32.76
N THR A 337 16.67 -4.44 -32.77
CA THR A 337 17.38 -5.04 -33.90
C THR A 337 17.99 -6.36 -33.44
N PRO A 338 17.48 -7.50 -33.94
CA PRO A 338 18.12 -8.79 -33.69
C PRO A 338 19.47 -8.86 -34.46
N SER A 339 20.44 -9.55 -33.88
CA SER A 339 21.77 -9.69 -34.52
C SER A 339 21.77 -10.47 -35.83
N LYS A 340 20.72 -11.28 -36.06
CA LYS A 340 20.49 -12.03 -37.30
C LYS A 340 19.02 -11.93 -37.72
N LYS A 341 18.76 -12.12 -39.02
CA LYS A 341 17.39 -12.18 -39.55
C LYS A 341 16.70 -13.54 -39.35
N VAL A 342 17.49 -14.58 -39.12
CA VAL A 342 17.00 -15.98 -38.98
C VAL A 342 17.83 -16.65 -37.89
N TYR A 343 17.18 -17.37 -36.99
CA TYR A 343 17.80 -18.16 -35.92
C TYR A 343 17.35 -19.61 -36.03
N ASN A 344 18.26 -20.53 -35.78
CA ASN A 344 17.94 -21.95 -35.67
C ASN A 344 17.37 -22.28 -34.28
N ALA A 345 16.61 -23.36 -34.19
CA ALA A 345 16.09 -23.82 -32.93
C ALA A 345 17.23 -24.10 -31.92
N GLY A 346 17.23 -23.42 -30.78
CA GLY A 346 18.24 -23.54 -29.73
C GLY A 346 19.39 -22.50 -29.79
N GLU A 347 19.44 -21.65 -30.82
CA GLU A 347 20.40 -20.53 -30.84
C GLU A 347 20.02 -19.42 -29.83
N THR A 348 21.02 -18.77 -29.25
CA THR A 348 20.83 -17.59 -28.43
C THR A 348 20.55 -16.39 -29.34
N VAL A 349 19.46 -15.69 -29.05
CA VAL A 349 19.10 -14.44 -29.73
C VAL A 349 19.74 -13.27 -28.98
N GLU A 350 20.67 -12.57 -29.60
CA GLU A 350 21.15 -11.27 -29.10
C GLU A 350 20.29 -10.17 -29.69
N ILE A 351 19.63 -9.41 -28.82
CA ILE A 351 18.78 -8.29 -29.21
C ILE A 351 19.43 -7.00 -28.72
N ARG A 352 19.74 -6.11 -29.65
CA ARG A 352 20.19 -4.77 -29.32
C ARG A 352 18.99 -3.82 -29.28
N VAL A 353 18.75 -3.26 -28.09
CA VAL A 353 17.70 -2.23 -27.88
C VAL A 353 18.39 -0.87 -27.90
N THR A 354 17.98 0.00 -28.84
CA THR A 354 18.43 1.40 -28.85
C THR A 354 17.22 2.29 -28.76
N GLY A 355 17.21 3.21 -27.79
CA GLY A 355 16.20 4.27 -27.63
C GLY A 355 16.79 5.60 -28.04
N LYS A 356 16.00 6.46 -28.68
CA LYS A 356 16.23 7.90 -28.73
C LYS A 356 15.13 8.53 -27.87
N GLY A 357 15.52 9.20 -26.79
CA GLY A 357 14.69 10.13 -26.05
C GLY A 357 14.71 11.51 -26.68
#